data_9860790d7931ec0f506ef62be6e04523
#
_entry.id   9860790d7931ec0f506ef62be6e04523
#
_cell.length_a   1.000
_cell.length_b   1.000
_cell.length_c   1.000
_cell.angle_alpha   90.00
_cell.angle_beta   90.00
_cell.angle_gamma   90.00
#
_symmetry.space_group_name_H-M   'P 1'
#
loop_
_entity.id
_entity.type
_entity.pdbx_description
1 polymer ?
#
loop_
_entity_poly.entity_id
_entity_poly.type
_entity_poly.pdbx_seq_one_letter_code
_entity_poly.pdbx_strand_id
1 'polypeptide(L)'
;LHLLWESLQLCFVVLGGVLLGLLVDLRALPIDKWSEWALMLLLLLIGIQMRNSGMRLRQILLNPWGMKIALTVILSSWLGSLLASQLLGMPFAHGLAMSSSFGWYSLSGILVADKLGPVLGSAAFINDLGRELIAILLIPVLMRRHPSAAIGYGGATALDFTLPVIQKSGGIQVVPVAIVS
;
A
#
# COMPACT_ATOMS: atom_id res chain seq x y z
N LEU A 1 -22.51 -0.81 -0.04
CA LEU A 1 -22.55 -0.70 1.43
C LEU A 1 -21.75 -1.82 2.10
N HIS A 2 -21.91 -3.08 1.71
CA HIS A 2 -21.20 -4.23 2.30
C HIS A 2 -19.66 -4.11 2.21
N LEU A 3 -19.12 -3.77 1.04
CA LEU A 3 -17.66 -3.59 0.83
C LEU A 3 -17.09 -2.45 1.67
N LEU A 4 -17.82 -1.35 1.82
CA LEU A 4 -17.40 -0.24 2.69
C LEU A 4 -17.39 -0.64 4.16
N TRP A 5 -18.37 -1.44 4.57
CA TRP A 5 -18.44 -1.96 5.94
C TRP A 5 -17.23 -2.85 6.26
N GLU A 6 -16.84 -3.72 5.34
CA GLU A 6 -15.65 -4.57 5.49
C GLU A 6 -14.35 -3.76 5.53
N SER A 7 -14.23 -2.73 4.66
CA SER A 7 -13.08 -1.83 4.70
C SER A 7 -13.00 -1.06 6.02
N LEU A 8 -14.14 -0.63 6.57
CA LEU A 8 -14.20 -0.01 7.90
C LEU A 8 -13.77 -0.99 9.00
N GLN A 9 -14.20 -2.25 8.93
CA GLN A 9 -13.73 -3.28 9.88
C GLN A 9 -12.21 -3.46 9.83
N LEU A 10 -11.61 -3.49 8.64
CA LEU A 10 -10.15 -3.54 8.48
C LEU A 10 -9.46 -2.33 9.12
N CYS A 11 -9.98 -1.12 8.89
CA CYS A 11 -9.47 0.08 9.53
C CYS A 11 -9.56 0.01 11.07
N PHE A 12 -10.66 -0.49 11.61
CA PHE A 12 -10.81 -0.69 13.06
C PHE A 12 -9.81 -1.71 13.61
N VAL A 13 -9.54 -2.79 12.88
CA VAL A 13 -8.53 -3.79 13.28
C VAL A 13 -7.14 -3.16 13.30
N VAL A 14 -6.78 -2.37 12.27
CA VAL A 14 -5.48 -1.69 12.22
C VAL A 14 -5.35 -0.68 13.35
N LEU A 15 -6.36 0.18 13.56
CA LEU A 15 -6.36 1.16 14.66
C LEU A 15 -6.33 0.48 16.03
N GLY A 16 -7.06 -0.62 16.19
CA GLY A 16 -7.03 -1.45 17.40
C GLY A 16 -5.65 -2.04 17.66
N GLY A 17 -4.97 -2.53 16.62
CA GLY A 17 -3.59 -3.00 16.70
C GLY A 17 -2.61 -1.91 17.12
N VAL A 18 -2.73 -0.71 16.57
CA VAL A 18 -1.93 0.46 16.97
C VAL A 18 -2.15 0.80 18.44
N LEU A 19 -3.42 0.87 18.87
CA LEU A 19 -3.77 1.15 20.27
C LEU A 19 -3.23 0.08 21.22
N LEU A 20 -3.34 -1.19 20.87
CA LEU A 20 -2.76 -2.29 21.66
C LEU A 20 -1.24 -2.15 21.77
N GLY A 21 -0.55 -1.83 20.66
CA GLY A 21 0.90 -1.61 20.64
C GLY A 21 1.34 -0.41 21.48
N LEU A 22 0.46 0.60 21.67
CA LEU A 22 0.73 1.74 22.55
C LEU A 22 0.48 1.44 24.04
N LEU A 23 -0.49 0.56 24.34
CA LEU A 23 -0.93 0.25 25.70
C LEU A 23 -0.19 -0.94 26.34
N VAL A 24 0.28 -1.88 25.50
CA VAL A 24 0.92 -3.12 25.94
C VAL A 24 2.34 -3.16 25.41
N ASP A 25 3.30 -3.45 26.29
CA ASP A 25 4.70 -3.68 25.84
C ASP A 25 4.79 -5.04 25.10
N LEU A 26 4.62 -4.98 23.79
CA LEU A 26 4.65 -6.15 22.91
C LEU A 26 6.07 -6.52 22.44
N ARG A 27 7.10 -5.84 22.94
CA ARG A 27 8.51 -6.05 22.53
C ARG A 27 9.03 -7.45 22.81
N ALA A 28 8.42 -8.14 23.78
CA ALA A 28 8.77 -9.51 24.12
C ALA A 28 8.21 -10.56 23.12
N LEU A 29 7.26 -10.18 22.26
CA LEU A 29 6.64 -11.08 21.30
C LEU A 29 7.26 -10.91 19.90
N PRO A 30 7.50 -12.00 19.17
CA PRO A 30 8.05 -11.96 17.82
C PRO A 30 6.98 -11.56 16.78
N ILE A 31 6.33 -10.39 16.97
CA ILE A 31 5.21 -9.92 16.14
C ILE A 31 5.65 -9.72 14.68
N ASP A 32 6.88 -9.23 14.48
CA ASP A 32 7.43 -9.04 13.13
C ASP A 32 7.45 -10.36 12.35
N LYS A 33 7.92 -11.45 12.99
CA LYS A 33 7.92 -12.77 12.37
C LYS A 33 6.51 -13.29 12.08
N TRP A 34 5.58 -13.07 12.98
CA TRP A 34 4.19 -13.49 12.78
C TRP A 34 3.52 -12.72 11.65
N SER A 35 3.79 -11.43 11.52
CA SER A 35 3.28 -10.62 10.40
C SER A 35 3.88 -11.05 9.06
N GLU A 36 5.19 -11.34 9.00
CA GLU A 36 5.84 -11.90 7.82
C GLU A 36 5.21 -13.23 7.39
N TRP A 37 5.02 -14.17 8.33
CA TRP A 37 4.39 -15.46 8.03
C TRP A 37 2.95 -15.31 7.55
N ALA A 38 2.19 -14.41 8.18
CA ALA A 38 0.81 -14.11 7.76
C ALA A 38 0.77 -13.55 6.34
N LEU A 39 1.68 -12.62 6.01
CA LEU A 39 1.80 -12.05 4.68
C LEU A 39 2.21 -13.12 3.64
N MET A 40 3.22 -13.94 3.94
CA MET A 40 3.65 -15.02 3.05
C MET A 40 2.52 -16.01 2.78
N LEU A 41 1.75 -16.39 3.81
CA LEU A 41 0.59 -17.26 3.65
C LEU A 41 -0.49 -16.61 2.78
N LEU A 42 -0.78 -15.33 2.98
CA LEU A 42 -1.72 -14.58 2.17
C LEU A 42 -1.32 -14.59 0.69
N LEU A 43 -0.07 -14.23 0.39
CA LEU A 43 0.46 -14.19 -0.98
C LEU A 43 0.44 -15.58 -1.63
N LEU A 44 0.77 -16.63 -0.87
CA LEU A 44 0.69 -18.01 -1.34
C LEU A 44 -0.74 -18.40 -1.71
N LEU A 45 -1.72 -18.09 -0.86
CA LEU A 45 -3.14 -18.38 -1.12
C LEU A 45 -3.65 -17.63 -2.37
N ILE A 46 -3.28 -16.36 -2.52
CA ILE A 46 -3.60 -15.58 -3.72
C ILE A 46 -2.94 -16.19 -4.96
N GLY A 47 -1.67 -16.61 -4.87
CA GLY A 47 -0.97 -17.29 -5.96
C GLY A 47 -1.65 -18.59 -6.39
N ILE A 48 -2.09 -19.42 -5.43
CA ILE A 48 -2.86 -20.64 -5.70
C ILE A 48 -4.19 -20.29 -6.39
N GLN A 49 -4.90 -19.29 -5.92
CA GLN A 49 -6.16 -18.85 -6.50
C GLN A 49 -5.97 -18.35 -7.93
N MET A 50 -4.90 -17.59 -8.21
CA MET A 50 -4.55 -17.13 -9.56
C MET A 50 -4.25 -18.31 -10.50
N ARG A 51 -3.49 -19.31 -10.04
CA ARG A 51 -3.22 -20.51 -10.81
C ARG A 51 -4.52 -21.26 -11.14
N ASN A 52 -5.40 -21.42 -10.17
CA ASN A 52 -6.68 -22.10 -10.35
C ASN A 52 -7.61 -21.35 -11.32
N SER A 53 -7.45 -20.02 -11.46
CA SER A 53 -8.19 -19.23 -12.47
C SER A 53 -7.61 -19.30 -13.88
N GLY A 54 -6.58 -20.13 -14.12
CA GLY A 54 -5.99 -20.35 -15.44
C GLY A 54 -5.01 -19.28 -15.92
N MET A 55 -4.65 -18.33 -15.07
CA MET A 55 -3.70 -17.27 -15.43
C MET A 55 -2.27 -17.80 -15.53
N ARG A 56 -1.53 -17.36 -16.56
CA ARG A 56 -0.13 -17.72 -16.77
C ARG A 56 0.78 -16.69 -16.09
N LEU A 57 1.83 -17.15 -15.44
CA LEU A 57 2.81 -16.28 -14.74
C LEU A 57 3.38 -15.19 -15.67
N ARG A 58 3.64 -15.50 -16.94
CA ARG A 58 4.10 -14.53 -17.93
C ARG A 58 3.10 -13.39 -18.17
N GLN A 59 1.80 -13.69 -18.16
CA GLN A 59 0.76 -12.66 -18.33
C GLN A 59 0.65 -11.73 -17.13
N ILE A 60 1.03 -12.23 -15.96
CA ILE A 60 1.10 -11.45 -14.73
C ILE A 60 2.29 -10.51 -14.78
N LEU A 61 3.51 -11.05 -14.96
CA LEU A 61 4.77 -10.29 -14.88
C LEU A 61 4.97 -9.30 -16.03
N LEU A 62 4.41 -9.57 -17.22
CA LEU A 62 4.53 -8.71 -18.41
C LEU A 62 3.21 -7.98 -18.69
N ASN A 63 2.50 -7.56 -17.67
CA ASN A 63 1.25 -6.83 -17.84
C ASN A 63 1.54 -5.35 -18.19
N PRO A 64 1.35 -4.93 -19.46
CA PRO A 64 1.70 -3.58 -19.89
C PRO A 64 0.78 -2.52 -19.24
N TRP A 65 -0.41 -2.93 -18.81
CA TRP A 65 -1.34 -2.02 -18.16
C TRP A 65 -0.91 -1.70 -16.72
N GLY A 66 -0.46 -2.71 -15.97
CA GLY A 66 0.15 -2.52 -14.64
C GLY A 66 1.38 -1.61 -14.71
N MET A 67 2.26 -1.85 -15.69
CA MET A 67 3.44 -0.99 -15.90
C MET A 67 3.08 0.48 -16.17
N LYS A 68 2.02 0.74 -16.95
CA LYS A 68 1.53 2.11 -17.18
C LYS A 68 1.01 2.75 -15.90
N ILE A 69 0.29 1.98 -15.08
CA ILE A 69 -0.20 2.46 -13.78
C ILE A 69 0.99 2.78 -12.87
N ALA A 70 1.98 1.88 -12.75
CA ALA A 70 3.19 2.12 -11.95
C ALA A 70 3.88 3.42 -12.36
N LEU A 71 4.13 3.62 -13.66
CA LEU A 71 4.77 4.83 -14.16
C LEU A 71 3.95 6.09 -13.83
N THR A 72 2.62 6.01 -13.98
CA THR A 72 1.73 7.14 -13.65
C THR A 72 1.77 7.45 -12.16
N VAL A 73 1.79 6.43 -11.30
CA VAL A 73 1.91 6.59 -9.84
C VAL A 73 3.23 7.26 -9.47
N ILE A 74 4.35 6.81 -10.03
CA ILE A 74 5.67 7.40 -9.80
C ILE A 74 5.67 8.88 -10.19
N LEU A 75 5.27 9.19 -11.41
CA LEU A 75 5.28 10.58 -11.91
C LEU A 75 4.34 11.49 -11.12
N SER A 76 3.13 11.03 -10.80
CA SER A 76 2.18 11.81 -10.02
C SER A 76 2.64 12.02 -8.58
N SER A 77 3.27 11.04 -7.96
CA SER A 77 3.84 11.17 -6.61
C SER A 77 4.97 12.20 -6.58
N TRP A 78 5.85 12.20 -7.58
CA TRP A 78 6.93 13.19 -7.67
C TRP A 78 6.41 14.59 -7.94
N LEU A 79 5.43 14.77 -8.82
CA LEU A 79 4.78 16.06 -9.03
C LEU A 79 4.06 16.56 -7.76
N GLY A 80 3.35 15.66 -7.06
CA GLY A 80 2.72 15.98 -5.78
C GLY A 80 3.74 16.39 -4.72
N SER A 81 4.91 15.72 -4.66
CA SER A 81 5.97 16.07 -3.71
C SER A 81 6.61 17.42 -4.01
N LEU A 82 6.74 17.79 -5.28
CA LEU A 82 7.24 19.11 -5.69
C LEU A 82 6.31 20.21 -5.16
N LEU A 83 5.00 20.06 -5.37
CA LEU A 83 4.01 21.01 -4.88
C LEU A 83 3.97 21.07 -3.35
N ALA A 84 3.96 19.92 -2.69
CA ALA A 84 3.94 19.83 -1.23
C ALA A 84 5.20 20.46 -0.61
N SER A 85 6.38 20.23 -1.19
CA SER A 85 7.64 20.81 -0.72
C SER A 85 7.62 22.33 -0.81
N GLN A 86 7.09 22.89 -1.89
CA GLN A 86 6.93 24.35 -2.05
C GLN A 86 5.97 24.94 -1.01
N LEU A 87 4.83 24.29 -0.79
CA LEU A 87 3.82 24.75 0.17
C LEU A 87 4.32 24.70 1.62
N LEU A 88 5.12 23.69 1.96
CA LEU A 88 5.64 23.48 3.30
C LEU A 88 7.00 24.17 3.55
N GLY A 89 7.57 24.82 2.53
CA GLY A 89 8.88 25.48 2.64
C GLY A 89 10.03 24.53 2.91
N MET A 90 9.90 23.25 2.52
CA MET A 90 10.94 22.23 2.73
C MET A 90 11.75 21.97 1.45
N PRO A 91 13.02 21.53 1.58
CA PRO A 91 13.82 21.15 0.42
C PRO A 91 13.12 20.09 -0.42
N PHE A 92 13.12 20.23 -1.73
CA PHE A 92 12.48 19.29 -2.66
C PHE A 92 13.00 17.84 -2.46
N ALA A 93 14.29 17.68 -2.17
CA ALA A 93 14.88 16.37 -1.90
C ALA A 93 14.21 15.64 -0.73
N HIS A 94 13.78 16.36 0.32
CA HIS A 94 13.07 15.77 1.46
C HIS A 94 11.66 15.30 1.05
N GLY A 95 10.91 16.13 0.33
CA GLY A 95 9.60 15.75 -0.19
C GLY A 95 9.69 14.56 -1.15
N LEU A 96 10.69 14.58 -2.04
CA LEU A 96 10.92 13.47 -2.97
C LEU A 96 11.25 12.16 -2.23
N ALA A 97 12.11 12.22 -1.21
CA ALA A 97 12.43 11.04 -0.39
C ALA A 97 11.19 10.47 0.28
N MET A 98 10.34 11.32 0.88
CA MET A 98 9.10 10.88 1.52
C MET A 98 8.08 10.32 0.54
N SER A 99 7.94 10.88 -0.67
CA SER A 99 6.97 10.43 -1.67
C SER A 99 7.40 9.19 -2.46
N SER A 100 8.71 8.88 -2.46
CA SER A 100 9.27 7.73 -3.19
C SER A 100 9.12 6.40 -2.45
N SER A 101 8.49 6.39 -1.30
CA SER A 101 8.09 5.18 -0.60
C SER A 101 6.91 4.46 -1.27
N PHE A 102 6.09 5.21 -2.02
CA PHE A 102 4.85 4.74 -2.66
C PHE A 102 3.92 3.98 -1.71
N GLY A 103 4.03 4.24 -0.40
CA GLY A 103 3.25 3.63 0.67
C GLY A 103 3.91 2.44 1.36
N TRP A 104 5.15 2.12 1.07
CA TRP A 104 5.87 1.08 1.80
C TRP A 104 6.38 1.61 3.15
N TYR A 105 5.44 1.88 4.06
CA TYR A 105 5.67 2.55 5.34
C TYR A 105 6.73 1.86 6.22
N SER A 106 6.79 0.52 6.23
CA SER A 106 7.73 -0.23 7.06
C SER A 106 9.20 -0.02 6.65
N LEU A 107 9.45 0.30 5.37
CA LEU A 107 10.78 0.57 4.85
C LEU A 107 11.07 2.07 4.80
N SER A 108 10.13 2.88 4.34
CA SER A 108 10.31 4.31 4.12
C SER A 108 10.64 5.06 5.42
N GLY A 109 9.90 4.77 6.49
CA GLY A 109 10.14 5.39 7.80
C GLY A 109 11.58 5.18 8.28
N ILE A 110 12.10 3.97 8.14
CA ILE A 110 13.47 3.61 8.54
C ILE A 110 14.51 4.29 7.65
N LEU A 111 14.36 4.21 6.31
CA LEU A 111 15.31 4.80 5.38
C LEU A 111 15.36 6.32 5.47
N VAL A 112 14.19 6.96 5.60
CA VAL A 112 14.12 8.42 5.75
C VAL A 112 14.69 8.84 7.11
N ALA A 113 14.43 8.08 8.18
CA ALA A 113 15.01 8.37 9.50
C ALA A 113 16.55 8.27 9.49
N ASP A 114 17.11 7.27 8.81
CA ASP A 114 18.57 7.06 8.71
C ASP A 114 19.25 8.21 7.96
N LYS A 115 18.64 8.74 6.90
CA LYS A 115 19.26 9.76 6.03
C LYS A 115 18.90 11.20 6.39
N LEU A 116 17.69 11.43 6.84
CA LEU A 116 17.13 12.78 7.04
C LEU A 116 16.71 13.05 8.49
N GLY A 117 16.91 12.08 9.37
CA GLY A 117 16.64 12.20 10.81
C GLY A 117 15.26 11.67 11.22
N PRO A 118 15.09 11.42 12.54
CA PRO A 118 13.92 10.70 13.07
C PRO A 118 12.60 11.43 12.88
N VAL A 119 12.61 12.76 12.84
CA VAL A 119 11.39 13.57 12.64
C VAL A 119 10.81 13.35 11.25
N LEU A 120 11.64 13.41 10.20
CA LEU A 120 11.19 13.15 8.83
C LEU A 120 10.87 11.67 8.62
N GLY A 121 11.58 10.75 9.25
CA GLY A 121 11.27 9.32 9.24
C GLY A 121 9.90 9.01 9.83
N SER A 122 9.58 9.60 10.98
CA SER A 122 8.26 9.47 11.61
C SER A 122 7.16 10.10 10.75
N ALA A 123 7.42 11.25 10.14
CA ALA A 123 6.49 11.90 9.24
C ALA A 123 6.22 11.04 7.99
N ALA A 124 7.26 10.43 7.39
CA ALA A 124 7.11 9.52 6.25
C ALA A 124 6.28 8.29 6.62
N PHE A 125 6.55 7.68 7.77
CA PHE A 125 5.79 6.54 8.27
C PHE A 125 4.30 6.88 8.45
N ILE A 126 3.98 8.00 9.13
CA ILE A 126 2.59 8.42 9.37
C ILE A 126 1.88 8.77 8.07
N ASN A 127 2.58 9.43 7.14
CA ASN A 127 2.04 9.76 5.82
C ASN A 127 1.63 8.49 5.05
N ASP A 128 2.52 7.51 4.99
CA ASP A 128 2.27 6.27 4.25
C ASP A 128 1.18 5.41 4.91
N LEU A 129 1.20 5.30 6.24
CA LEU A 129 0.16 4.60 6.99
C LEU A 129 -1.21 5.27 6.81
N GLY A 130 -1.27 6.61 6.90
CA GLY A 130 -2.49 7.38 6.68
C GLY A 130 -3.03 7.18 5.26
N ARG A 131 -2.14 7.22 4.25
CA ARG A 131 -2.49 6.94 2.86
C ARG A 131 -3.08 5.53 2.70
N GLU A 132 -2.49 4.55 3.35
CA GLU A 132 -2.95 3.17 3.28
C GLU A 132 -4.33 2.96 3.89
N LEU A 133 -4.59 3.55 5.07
CA LEU A 133 -5.92 3.52 5.68
C LEU A 133 -6.97 4.16 4.76
N ILE A 134 -6.63 5.30 4.13
CA ILE A 134 -7.50 5.96 3.16
C ILE A 134 -7.68 5.06 1.92
N ALA A 135 -6.62 4.38 1.45
CA ALA A 135 -6.69 3.47 0.31
C ALA A 135 -7.67 2.31 0.56
N ILE A 136 -7.63 1.69 1.74
CA ILE A 136 -8.56 0.61 2.11
C ILE A 136 -10.03 1.07 1.99
N LEU A 137 -10.33 2.33 2.35
CA LEU A 137 -11.68 2.89 2.26
C LEU A 137 -12.05 3.29 0.82
N LEU A 138 -11.12 3.86 0.06
CA LEU A 138 -11.38 4.41 -1.26
C LEU A 138 -11.35 3.36 -2.38
N ILE A 139 -10.51 2.32 -2.27
CA ILE A 139 -10.37 1.28 -3.31
C ILE A 139 -11.72 0.67 -3.71
N PRO A 140 -12.61 0.24 -2.79
CA PRO A 140 -13.90 -0.33 -3.17
C PRO A 140 -14.83 0.64 -3.91
N VAL A 141 -14.71 1.94 -3.63
CA VAL A 141 -15.50 2.99 -4.28
C VAL A 141 -14.96 3.29 -5.67
N LEU A 142 -13.63 3.50 -5.75
CA LEU A 142 -12.94 3.81 -7.00
C LEU A 142 -13.00 2.63 -7.99
N MET A 143 -12.91 1.40 -7.50
CA MET A 143 -12.91 0.20 -8.34
C MET A 143 -14.15 0.09 -9.22
N ARG A 144 -15.29 0.61 -8.77
CA ARG A 144 -16.55 0.57 -9.51
C ARG A 144 -16.55 1.45 -10.77
N ARG A 145 -15.79 2.56 -10.77
CA ARG A 145 -15.79 3.55 -11.85
C ARG A 145 -14.45 3.64 -12.56
N HIS A 146 -13.37 3.54 -11.80
CA HIS A 146 -12.00 3.76 -12.25
C HIS A 146 -11.04 2.70 -11.68
N PRO A 147 -11.08 1.44 -12.18
CA PRO A 147 -10.25 0.36 -11.64
C PRO A 147 -8.75 0.67 -11.62
N SER A 148 -8.25 1.31 -12.68
CA SER A 148 -6.83 1.69 -12.76
C SER A 148 -6.44 2.72 -11.69
N ALA A 149 -7.33 3.68 -11.38
CA ALA A 149 -7.10 4.64 -10.31
C ALA A 149 -7.14 3.97 -8.94
N ALA A 150 -8.06 3.01 -8.73
CA ALA A 150 -8.14 2.24 -7.50
C ALA A 150 -6.86 1.44 -7.23
N ILE A 151 -6.33 0.77 -8.26
CA ILE A 151 -5.08 0.01 -8.19
C ILE A 151 -3.91 0.96 -7.94
N GLY A 152 -3.79 2.04 -8.72
CA GLY A 152 -2.72 3.03 -8.56
C GLY A 152 -2.73 3.72 -7.21
N TYR A 153 -3.90 3.92 -6.61
CA TYR A 153 -4.00 4.47 -5.25
C TYR A 153 -3.46 3.51 -4.18
N GLY A 154 -3.51 2.20 -4.42
CA GLY A 154 -2.82 1.20 -3.59
C GLY A 154 -1.30 1.42 -3.56
N GLY A 155 -0.70 1.90 -4.64
CA GLY A 155 0.75 2.10 -4.75
C GLY A 155 1.50 0.80 -4.55
N ALA A 156 2.66 0.82 -3.87
CA ALA A 156 3.45 -0.39 -3.62
C ALA A 156 2.68 -1.46 -2.82
N THR A 157 1.70 -1.08 -1.99
CA THR A 157 0.91 -2.05 -1.22
C THR A 157 -0.18 -2.74 -2.05
N ALA A 158 -0.35 -2.37 -3.34
CA ALA A 158 -1.27 -3.04 -4.25
C ALA A 158 -0.86 -4.50 -4.54
N LEU A 159 0.42 -4.84 -4.35
CA LEU A 159 0.93 -6.21 -4.54
C LEU A 159 0.83 -7.08 -3.28
N ASP A 160 0.59 -6.49 -2.10
CA ASP A 160 0.57 -7.18 -0.81
C ASP A 160 -0.62 -6.77 0.06
N PHE A 161 -0.50 -5.72 0.85
CA PHE A 161 -1.45 -5.38 1.90
C PHE A 161 -2.83 -4.95 1.37
N THR A 162 -2.90 -4.13 0.33
CA THR A 162 -4.17 -3.72 -0.28
C THR A 162 -4.67 -4.68 -1.35
N LEU A 163 -3.88 -5.70 -1.74
CA LEU A 163 -4.25 -6.69 -2.75
C LEU A 163 -5.56 -7.43 -2.44
N PRO A 164 -5.83 -7.89 -1.19
CA PRO A 164 -7.10 -8.52 -0.86
C PRO A 164 -8.32 -7.59 -1.09
N VAL A 165 -8.17 -6.30 -0.79
CA VAL A 165 -9.23 -5.30 -0.98
C VAL A 165 -9.46 -5.04 -2.47
N ILE A 166 -8.37 -4.95 -3.25
CA ILE A 166 -8.41 -4.80 -4.71
C ILE A 166 -9.08 -6.02 -5.33
N GLN A 167 -8.67 -7.24 -4.96
CA GLN A 167 -9.22 -8.48 -5.48
C GLN A 167 -10.71 -8.62 -5.14
N LYS A 168 -11.09 -8.34 -3.89
CA LYS A 168 -12.49 -8.43 -3.46
C LYS A 168 -13.40 -7.42 -4.18
N SER A 169 -12.87 -6.25 -4.48
CA SER A 169 -13.62 -5.17 -5.12
C SER A 169 -13.68 -5.29 -6.64
N GLY A 170 -12.62 -5.81 -7.29
CA GLY A 170 -12.47 -5.88 -8.74
C GLY A 170 -12.45 -7.29 -9.32
N GLY A 171 -12.47 -8.32 -8.46
CA GLY A 171 -12.37 -9.73 -8.87
C GLY A 171 -10.93 -10.16 -9.14
N ILE A 172 -10.76 -11.46 -9.45
CA ILE A 172 -9.42 -12.05 -9.67
C ILE A 172 -8.71 -11.47 -10.91
N GLN A 173 -9.47 -10.94 -11.85
CA GLN A 173 -8.95 -10.42 -13.13
C GLN A 173 -8.08 -9.16 -12.98
N VAL A 174 -8.29 -8.37 -11.92
CA VAL A 174 -7.49 -7.15 -11.67
C VAL A 174 -6.18 -7.45 -10.93
N VAL A 175 -6.03 -8.64 -10.35
CA VAL A 175 -4.87 -9.04 -9.56
C VAL A 175 -3.56 -8.99 -10.36
N PRO A 176 -3.47 -9.47 -11.61
CA PRO A 176 -2.24 -9.36 -12.42
C PRO A 176 -1.80 -7.92 -12.66
N VAL A 177 -2.76 -7.00 -12.78
CA VAL A 177 -2.48 -5.57 -12.94
C VAL A 177 -1.96 -4.98 -11.64
N ALA A 178 -2.58 -5.32 -10.51
CA ALA A 178 -2.19 -4.85 -9.19
C ALA A 178 -0.79 -5.32 -8.76
N ILE A 179 -0.41 -6.55 -9.11
CA ILE A 179 0.93 -7.09 -8.78
C ILE A 179 2.05 -6.35 -9.54
N VAL A 180 1.77 -5.80 -10.71
CA VAL A 180 2.77 -5.15 -11.56
C VAL A 180 2.74 -3.63 -11.41
N SER A 181 1.67 -3.09 -10.83
CA SER A 181 1.55 -1.66 -10.58
C SER A 181 2.31 -1.25 -9.33
#